data_b4a4456ada909ab7f4b4530f241a45e8
#
_entry.id   b4a4456ada909ab7f4b4530f241a45e8
#
_cell.length_a   1.000
_cell.length_b   1.000
_cell.length_c   1.000
_cell.angle_alpha   90.00
_cell.angle_beta   90.00
_cell.angle_gamma   90.00
#
_symmetry.space_group_name_H-M   'P 1'
#
loop_
_entity.id
_entity.type
_entity.pdbx_description
1 polymer ?
#
loop_
_entity_poly.entity_id
_entity_poly.type
_entity_poly.pdbx_seq_one_letter_code
_entity_poly.pdbx_strand_id
1 'polypeptide(L)'
;MKREDCICFSGSAGGAEAEFGAAAERYGIDEVNFTFEGHNNARLRGLRVLTKAELRHGDVSLGYLSKLMHRKYPDTPMFRMVLQTIWHQVDNGQEIFVIGKINPDDTVTGGTGIAAEYARLFNRPVYVFDQVRSGWFRWNGDAWEN
;
A
#
# COMPACT_ATOMS: atom_id res chain seq x y z
N MET A 1 -2.38 22.20 2.68
CA MET A 1 -2.33 21.51 1.39
C MET A 1 -3.72 21.55 0.76
N LYS A 2 -3.81 21.94 -0.47
CA LYS A 2 -5.09 22.02 -1.20
C LYS A 2 -5.42 20.68 -1.84
N ARG A 3 -6.71 20.40 -2.02
CA ARG A 3 -7.16 19.15 -2.65
C ARG A 3 -6.60 18.95 -4.06
N GLU A 4 -6.50 20.02 -4.83
CA GLU A 4 -5.93 19.99 -6.18
C GLU A 4 -4.44 19.63 -6.23
N ASP A 5 -3.75 19.71 -5.09
CA ASP A 5 -2.33 19.36 -4.97
C ASP A 5 -2.12 17.92 -4.48
N CYS A 6 -3.21 17.20 -4.22
CA CYS A 6 -3.19 15.84 -3.68
C CYS A 6 -3.49 14.81 -4.76
N ILE A 7 -2.82 13.67 -4.70
CA ILE A 7 -3.10 12.49 -5.52
C ILE A 7 -3.21 11.28 -4.60
N CYS A 8 -4.27 10.52 -4.75
CA CYS A 8 -4.43 9.23 -4.06
C CYS A 8 -3.81 8.12 -4.93
N PHE A 9 -2.72 7.54 -4.46
CA PHE A 9 -2.09 6.39 -5.12
C PHE A 9 -2.59 5.10 -4.47
N SER A 10 -3.08 4.17 -5.28
CA SER A 10 -3.65 2.91 -4.80
C SER A 10 -3.40 1.80 -5.83
N GLY A 11 -3.91 0.60 -5.56
CA GLY A 11 -3.71 -0.57 -6.41
C GLY A 11 -4.98 -1.11 -7.08
N SER A 12 -6.08 -0.37 -7.01
CA SER A 12 -7.37 -0.72 -7.62
C SER A 12 -8.05 -2.00 -7.11
N ALA A 13 -7.47 -2.69 -6.14
CA ALA A 13 -8.06 -3.92 -5.59
C ALA A 13 -9.33 -3.62 -4.78
N GLY A 14 -10.19 -4.63 -4.61
CA GLY A 14 -11.37 -4.53 -3.76
C GLY A 14 -11.01 -4.31 -2.30
N GLY A 15 -11.97 -3.83 -1.51
CA GLY A 15 -11.77 -3.54 -0.09
C GLY A 15 -11.23 -2.14 0.16
N ALA A 16 -10.22 -2.01 1.03
CA ALA A 16 -9.71 -0.70 1.45
C ALA A 16 -9.20 0.16 0.30
N GLU A 17 -8.48 -0.44 -0.66
CA GLU A 17 -7.97 0.31 -1.83
C GLU A 17 -9.12 0.94 -2.63
N ALA A 18 -10.18 0.18 -2.90
CA ALA A 18 -11.34 0.69 -3.62
C ALA A 18 -12.04 1.80 -2.83
N GLU A 19 -12.13 1.68 -1.50
CA GLU A 19 -12.75 2.69 -0.65
C GLU A 19 -11.93 3.98 -0.59
N PHE A 20 -10.61 3.90 -0.53
CA PHE A 20 -9.75 5.09 -0.62
C PHE A 20 -9.95 5.80 -1.95
N GLY A 21 -10.02 5.05 -3.05
CA GLY A 21 -10.27 5.61 -4.37
C GLY A 21 -11.65 6.29 -4.46
N ALA A 22 -12.68 5.64 -3.95
CA ALA A 22 -14.04 6.19 -3.92
C ALA A 22 -14.11 7.49 -3.10
N ALA A 23 -13.43 7.51 -1.95
CA ALA A 23 -13.34 8.71 -1.12
C ALA A 23 -12.59 9.84 -1.83
N ALA A 24 -11.48 9.54 -2.50
CA ALA A 24 -10.74 10.52 -3.28
C ALA A 24 -11.63 11.16 -4.33
N GLU A 25 -12.40 10.36 -5.06
CA GLU A 25 -13.34 10.87 -6.06
C GLU A 25 -14.42 11.77 -5.45
N ARG A 26 -15.01 11.35 -4.32
CA ARG A 26 -16.03 12.16 -3.62
C ARG A 26 -15.50 13.53 -3.19
N TYR A 27 -14.23 13.59 -2.79
CA TYR A 27 -13.59 14.82 -2.30
C TYR A 27 -12.83 15.60 -3.36
N GLY A 28 -12.94 15.21 -4.63
CA GLY A 28 -12.29 15.91 -5.73
C GLY A 28 -10.77 15.80 -5.73
N ILE A 29 -10.23 14.68 -5.25
CA ILE A 29 -8.81 14.38 -5.24
C ILE A 29 -8.51 13.45 -6.43
N ASP A 30 -7.44 13.73 -7.16
CA ASP A 30 -6.99 12.88 -8.25
C ASP A 30 -6.59 11.49 -7.74
N GLU A 31 -6.78 10.50 -8.58
CA GLU A 31 -6.56 9.09 -8.24
C GLU A 31 -5.67 8.44 -9.28
N VAL A 32 -4.65 7.72 -8.83
CA VAL A 32 -3.82 6.87 -9.68
C VAL A 32 -3.83 5.46 -9.08
N ASN A 33 -4.30 4.50 -9.86
CA ASN A 33 -4.36 3.10 -9.44
C ASN A 33 -3.33 2.30 -10.23
N PHE A 34 -2.28 1.84 -9.56
CA PHE A 34 -1.28 0.97 -10.17
C PHE A 34 -1.84 -0.43 -10.35
N THR A 35 -1.78 -0.93 -11.56
CA THR A 35 -2.32 -2.23 -11.93
C THR A 35 -1.43 -2.91 -12.96
N PHE A 36 -1.82 -4.07 -13.43
CA PHE A 36 -1.09 -4.86 -14.42
C PHE A 36 -2.08 -5.62 -15.28
N GLU A 37 -1.63 -6.08 -16.42
CA GLU A 37 -2.45 -6.86 -17.33
C GLU A 37 -2.97 -8.13 -16.66
N GLY A 38 -4.28 -8.36 -16.70
CA GLY A 38 -4.93 -9.51 -16.08
C GLY A 38 -5.39 -9.30 -14.65
N HIS A 39 -5.10 -8.13 -14.04
CA HIS A 39 -5.57 -7.81 -12.70
C HIS A 39 -7.08 -7.52 -12.70
N ASN A 40 -7.78 -8.03 -11.68
CA ASN A 40 -9.21 -7.78 -11.50
C ASN A 40 -9.39 -6.44 -10.76
N ASN A 41 -9.62 -5.38 -11.53
CA ASN A 41 -9.72 -4.03 -10.97
C ASN A 41 -11.12 -3.74 -10.41
N ALA A 42 -11.22 -3.41 -9.13
CA ALA A 42 -12.44 -2.93 -8.50
C ALA A 42 -12.66 -1.43 -8.73
N ARG A 43 -11.58 -0.67 -8.98
CA ARG A 43 -11.62 0.74 -9.37
C ARG A 43 -11.08 0.89 -10.78
N LEU A 44 -11.75 1.69 -11.59
CA LEU A 44 -11.35 1.92 -13.00
C LEU A 44 -10.82 3.34 -13.24
N ARG A 45 -10.87 4.21 -12.25
CA ARG A 45 -10.42 5.60 -12.36
C ARG A 45 -8.90 5.68 -12.23
N GLY A 46 -8.25 6.39 -13.15
CA GLY A 46 -6.80 6.62 -13.06
C GLY A 46 -5.94 5.38 -13.15
N LEU A 47 -6.32 4.39 -13.94
CA LEU A 47 -5.55 3.16 -14.08
C LEU A 47 -4.18 3.44 -14.72
N ARG A 48 -3.13 2.99 -14.04
CA ARG A 48 -1.75 3.01 -14.55
C ARG A 48 -1.28 1.56 -14.67
N VAL A 49 -1.32 1.04 -15.90
CA VAL A 49 -0.92 -0.34 -16.18
C VAL A 49 0.61 -0.40 -16.22
N LEU A 50 1.18 -1.15 -15.29
CA LEU A 50 2.63 -1.33 -15.19
C LEU A 50 3.10 -2.42 -16.16
N THR A 51 4.22 -2.18 -16.83
CA THR A 51 4.89 -3.19 -17.63
C THR A 51 5.59 -4.22 -16.73
N LYS A 52 5.97 -5.37 -17.28
CA LYS A 52 6.75 -6.37 -16.53
C LYS A 52 8.05 -5.80 -15.97
N ALA A 53 8.72 -4.94 -16.75
CA ALA A 53 9.95 -4.28 -16.29
C ALA A 53 9.67 -3.32 -15.14
N GLU A 54 8.60 -2.53 -15.23
CA GLU A 54 8.20 -1.62 -14.15
C GLU A 54 7.83 -2.37 -12.87
N LEU A 55 7.08 -3.48 -12.99
CA LEU A 55 6.72 -4.30 -11.83
C LEU A 55 7.96 -4.80 -11.07
N ARG A 56 9.02 -5.14 -11.78
CA ARG A 56 10.25 -5.67 -11.16
C ARG A 56 11.09 -4.63 -10.41
N HIS A 57 10.80 -3.34 -10.54
CA HIS A 57 11.57 -2.28 -9.87
C HIS A 57 11.68 -2.47 -8.35
N GLY A 58 10.66 -3.02 -7.71
CA GLY A 58 10.61 -3.22 -6.27
C GLY A 58 11.06 -4.59 -5.78
N ASP A 59 11.49 -5.49 -6.66
CA ASP A 59 11.75 -6.89 -6.30
C ASP A 59 12.83 -7.07 -5.23
N VAL A 60 13.90 -6.29 -5.28
CA VAL A 60 14.97 -6.36 -4.28
C VAL A 60 14.44 -5.96 -2.90
N SER A 61 13.69 -4.86 -2.84
CA SER A 61 13.08 -4.39 -1.59
C SER A 61 12.06 -5.38 -1.06
N LEU A 62 11.24 -5.95 -1.94
CA LEU A 62 10.24 -6.96 -1.56
C LEU A 62 10.91 -8.21 -0.97
N GLY A 63 11.97 -8.69 -1.59
CA GLY A 63 12.76 -9.83 -1.08
C GLY A 63 13.38 -9.53 0.27
N TYR A 64 13.95 -8.35 0.44
CA TYR A 64 14.52 -7.90 1.71
C TYR A 64 13.47 -7.84 2.82
N LEU A 65 12.32 -7.20 2.55
CA LEU A 65 11.25 -7.06 3.54
C LEU A 65 10.64 -8.39 3.93
N SER A 66 10.46 -9.31 2.98
CA SER A 66 9.94 -10.65 3.27
C SER A 66 10.83 -11.39 4.25
N LYS A 67 12.15 -11.28 4.09
CA LYS A 67 13.12 -11.86 5.03
C LYS A 67 13.08 -11.16 6.39
N LEU A 68 13.05 -9.84 6.40
CA LEU A 68 13.01 -9.04 7.63
C LEU A 68 11.78 -9.35 8.46
N MET A 69 10.63 -9.53 7.81
CA MET A 69 9.36 -9.83 8.47
C MET A 69 9.18 -11.32 8.76
N HIS A 70 10.11 -12.19 8.35
CA HIS A 70 10.00 -13.64 8.45
C HIS A 70 8.72 -14.18 7.83
N ARG A 71 8.32 -13.63 6.69
CA ARG A 71 7.09 -14.02 5.98
C ARG A 71 7.40 -14.62 4.62
N LYS A 72 6.64 -15.68 4.29
CA LYS A 72 6.56 -16.21 2.94
C LYS A 72 5.19 -15.87 2.38
N TYR A 73 5.16 -15.26 1.22
CA TYR A 73 3.91 -14.99 0.52
C TYR A 73 3.68 -16.07 -0.54
N PRO A 74 2.41 -16.32 -0.93
CA PRO A 74 2.14 -17.24 -2.03
C PRO A 74 2.93 -16.87 -3.28
N ASP A 75 3.63 -17.86 -3.85
CA ASP A 75 4.48 -17.66 -5.03
C ASP A 75 3.69 -17.87 -6.32
N THR A 76 2.50 -17.28 -6.41
CA THR A 76 1.73 -17.23 -7.64
C THR A 76 2.09 -15.96 -8.40
N PRO A 77 2.16 -16.01 -9.74
CA PRO A 77 2.45 -14.82 -10.54
C PRO A 77 1.50 -13.66 -10.25
N MET A 78 0.21 -13.95 -10.08
CA MET A 78 -0.81 -12.95 -9.77
C MET A 78 -0.55 -12.25 -8.44
N PHE A 79 -0.34 -13.02 -7.38
CA PHE A 79 -0.09 -12.46 -6.04
C PHE A 79 1.21 -11.67 -6.01
N ARG A 80 2.26 -12.17 -6.67
CA ARG A 80 3.53 -11.47 -6.78
C ARG A 80 3.37 -10.11 -7.44
N MET A 81 2.60 -10.03 -8.54
CA MET A 81 2.33 -8.76 -9.21
C MET A 81 1.54 -7.79 -8.33
N VAL A 82 0.59 -8.29 -7.54
CA VAL A 82 -0.10 -7.46 -6.54
C VAL A 82 0.88 -6.84 -5.56
N LEU A 83 1.81 -7.62 -5.02
CA LEU A 83 2.83 -7.11 -4.12
C LEU A 83 3.77 -6.12 -4.81
N GLN A 84 4.12 -6.37 -6.07
CA GLN A 84 4.95 -5.47 -6.86
C GLN A 84 4.30 -4.09 -7.06
N THR A 85 2.96 -4.03 -7.19
CA THR A 85 2.25 -2.75 -7.29
C THR A 85 2.38 -1.93 -6.00
N ILE A 86 2.48 -2.58 -4.86
CA ILE A 86 2.61 -1.91 -3.55
C ILE A 86 3.87 -1.06 -3.49
N TRP A 87 4.99 -1.54 -4.05
CA TRP A 87 6.21 -0.76 -4.13
C TRP A 87 5.98 0.58 -4.84
N HIS A 88 5.26 0.56 -5.97
CA HIS A 88 4.94 1.77 -6.74
C HIS A 88 4.03 2.71 -5.98
N GLN A 89 3.05 2.17 -5.23
CA GLN A 89 2.16 2.98 -4.40
C GLN A 89 2.94 3.73 -3.33
N VAL A 90 3.83 3.05 -2.62
CA VAL A 90 4.62 3.66 -1.55
C VAL A 90 5.69 4.60 -2.10
N ASP A 91 6.37 4.21 -3.19
CA ASP A 91 7.40 5.02 -3.81
C ASP A 91 6.86 6.38 -4.27
N ASN A 92 5.65 6.40 -4.81
CA ASN A 92 5.00 7.63 -5.27
C ASN A 92 4.29 8.39 -4.15
N GLY A 93 3.85 7.71 -3.09
CA GLY A 93 3.16 8.32 -1.96
C GLY A 93 4.11 9.06 -1.03
N GLN A 94 3.66 10.18 -0.50
CA GLN A 94 4.41 10.94 0.52
C GLN A 94 3.97 10.56 1.92
N GLU A 95 2.71 10.22 2.11
CA GLU A 95 2.14 9.72 3.34
C GLU A 95 1.40 8.42 3.02
N ILE A 96 1.57 7.42 3.86
CA ILE A 96 1.04 6.08 3.61
C ILE A 96 -0.05 5.77 4.63
N PHE A 97 -1.22 5.36 4.13
CA PHE A 97 -2.38 5.02 4.94
C PHE A 97 -2.74 3.56 4.72
N VAL A 98 -2.82 2.79 5.79
CA VAL A 98 -3.04 1.35 5.75
C VAL A 98 -4.21 0.98 6.65
N ILE A 99 -5.05 0.08 6.17
CA ILE A 99 -6.11 -0.55 7.00
C ILE A 99 -5.65 -1.98 7.29
N GLY A 100 -5.54 -2.34 8.56
CA GLY A 100 -5.07 -3.67 8.91
C GLY A 100 -5.09 -3.92 10.41
N LYS A 101 -4.18 -4.80 10.85
CA LYS A 101 -4.01 -5.14 12.26
C LYS A 101 -2.53 -5.05 12.61
N ILE A 102 -2.22 -4.30 13.65
CA ILE A 102 -0.85 -4.21 14.18
C ILE A 102 -0.59 -5.40 15.08
N ASN A 103 0.49 -6.13 14.78
CA ASN A 103 0.89 -7.32 15.55
C ASN A 103 1.79 -6.93 16.75
N PRO A 104 1.99 -7.85 17.74
CA PRO A 104 2.88 -7.57 18.87
C PRO A 104 4.33 -7.24 18.49
N ASP A 105 4.80 -7.66 17.32
CA ASP A 105 6.13 -7.35 16.80
C ASP A 105 6.19 -6.04 15.99
N ASP A 106 5.13 -5.23 16.07
CA ASP A 106 4.96 -3.95 15.35
C ASP A 106 4.76 -4.07 13.83
N THR A 107 4.70 -5.26 13.28
CA THR A 107 4.36 -5.45 11.87
C THR A 107 2.84 -5.40 11.67
N VAL A 108 2.41 -5.20 10.43
CA VAL A 108 0.99 -5.20 10.08
C VAL A 108 0.67 -6.50 9.34
N THR A 109 -0.48 -7.10 9.65
CA THR A 109 -0.92 -8.38 9.08
C THR A 109 -1.20 -8.27 7.57
N GLY A 110 -0.90 -9.33 6.83
CA GLY A 110 -1.29 -9.50 5.43
C GLY A 110 -0.41 -8.76 4.44
N GLY A 111 -0.90 -8.64 3.19
CA GLY A 111 -0.20 -7.93 2.12
C GLY A 111 -0.03 -6.44 2.41
N THR A 112 -0.97 -5.83 3.13
CA THR A 112 -0.86 -4.44 3.58
C THR A 112 0.31 -4.23 4.53
N GLY A 113 0.78 -5.29 5.20
CA GLY A 113 1.98 -5.25 6.02
C GLY A 113 3.22 -4.89 5.22
N ILE A 114 3.30 -5.31 3.97
CA ILE A 114 4.39 -4.93 3.07
C ILE A 114 4.38 -3.41 2.84
N ALA A 115 3.20 -2.82 2.62
CA ALA A 115 3.10 -1.37 2.43
C ALA A 115 3.60 -0.61 3.67
N ALA A 116 3.22 -1.05 4.86
CA ALA A 116 3.66 -0.44 6.11
C ALA A 116 5.18 -0.56 6.28
N GLU A 117 5.77 -1.73 6.00
CA GLU A 117 7.22 -1.93 6.11
C GLU A 117 7.99 -1.14 5.04
N TYR A 118 7.49 -1.05 3.81
CA TYR A 118 8.08 -0.18 2.80
C TYR A 118 8.08 1.28 3.26
N ALA A 119 6.98 1.74 3.84
CA ALA A 119 6.87 3.10 4.34
C ALA A 119 7.92 3.37 5.43
N ARG A 120 8.10 2.42 6.36
CA ARG A 120 9.11 2.52 7.42
C ARG A 120 10.53 2.49 6.85
N LEU A 121 10.79 1.60 5.89
CA LEU A 121 12.10 1.48 5.24
C LEU A 121 12.48 2.75 4.47
N PHE A 122 11.51 3.35 3.77
CA PHE A 122 11.72 4.57 2.98
C PHE A 122 11.54 5.85 3.80
N ASN A 123 11.36 5.70 5.12
CA ASN A 123 11.16 6.80 6.05
C ASN A 123 9.99 7.73 5.65
N ARG A 124 8.90 7.12 5.18
CA ARG A 124 7.65 7.82 4.88
C ARG A 124 6.75 7.83 6.12
N PRO A 125 6.04 8.94 6.38
CA PRO A 125 4.98 8.90 7.39
C PRO A 125 3.97 7.80 7.09
N VAL A 126 3.70 6.95 8.09
CA VAL A 126 2.76 5.83 7.93
C VAL A 126 1.73 5.83 9.04
N TYR A 127 0.47 5.69 8.62
CA TYR A 127 -0.70 5.66 9.50
C TYR A 127 -1.44 4.34 9.25
N VAL A 128 -1.76 3.63 10.33
CA VAL A 128 -2.51 2.38 10.25
C VAL A 128 -3.81 2.53 11.04
N PHE A 129 -4.93 2.24 10.40
CA PHE A 129 -6.17 2.02 11.12
C PHE A 129 -6.18 0.57 11.58
N ASP A 130 -6.04 0.37 12.88
CA ASP A 130 -6.06 -0.97 13.49
C ASP A 130 -7.51 -1.41 13.64
N GLN A 131 -7.90 -2.42 12.89
CA GLN A 131 -9.28 -2.91 12.84
C GLN A 131 -9.70 -3.60 14.15
N VAL A 132 -8.76 -4.10 14.94
CA VAL A 132 -9.05 -4.73 16.23
C VAL A 132 -9.26 -3.68 17.32
N ARG A 133 -8.40 -2.65 17.35
CA ARG A 133 -8.49 -1.57 18.34
C ARG A 133 -9.41 -0.43 17.90
N SER A 134 -9.86 -0.44 16.63
CA SER A 134 -10.75 0.57 16.04
C SER A 134 -10.21 1.99 16.18
N GLY A 135 -8.95 2.19 15.82
CA GLY A 135 -8.32 3.51 15.90
C GLY A 135 -7.14 3.65 14.96
N TRP A 136 -6.77 4.90 14.71
CA TRP A 136 -5.61 5.24 13.92
C TRP A 136 -4.35 5.29 14.76
N PHE A 137 -3.28 4.72 14.24
CA PHE A 137 -1.96 4.72 14.85
C PHE A 137 -0.94 5.26 13.85
N ARG A 138 -0.01 6.07 14.36
CA ARG A 138 1.11 6.61 13.58
C ARG A 138 2.40 6.00 14.08
N TRP A 139 3.29 5.64 13.17
CA TRP A 139 4.65 5.21 13.52
C TRP A 139 5.50 6.44 13.85
N ASN A 140 6.11 6.49 15.03
CA ASN A 140 6.94 7.62 15.47
C ASN A 140 8.45 7.39 15.32
N GLY A 141 8.85 6.24 14.75
CA GLY A 141 10.25 5.82 14.64
C GLY A 141 10.61 4.68 15.59
N ASP A 142 9.89 4.57 16.71
CA ASP A 142 10.14 3.54 17.74
C ASP A 142 8.90 2.70 18.05
N ALA A 143 7.72 3.28 17.95
CA ALA A 143 6.47 2.62 18.34
C ALA A 143 5.27 3.20 17.58
N TRP A 144 4.15 2.47 17.64
CA TRP A 144 2.87 2.95 17.15
C TRP A 144 2.18 3.79 18.22
N GLU A 145 1.83 5.01 17.86
CA GLU A 145 1.10 5.95 18.73
C GLU A 145 -0.31 6.18 18.19
N ASN A 146 -1.28 6.12 19.09
CA ASN A 146 -2.69 6.42 18.76
C ASN A 146 -2.89 7.90 18.43
#